data_52f6691e1aadec9491e5e95406919546
#
_entry.id   52f6691e1aadec9491e5e95406919546
#
_cell.length_a   1.000
_cell.length_b   1.000
_cell.length_c   1.000
_cell.angle_alpha   90.00
_cell.angle_beta   90.00
_cell.angle_gamma   90.00
#
_symmetry.space_group_name_H-M   'P 1'
#
loop_
_entity.id
_entity.type
_entity.pdbx_description
1 polymer ?
#
loop_
_entity_poly.entity_id
_entity_poly.type
_entity_poly.pdbx_seq_one_letter_code
_entity_poly.pdbx_strand_id
1 'polypeptide(L)'
;MTLIDAIHAELQQIHHPEWLAQAGAADTLVISKTDCVETSALLALRDALAGLNPAADLVYGYTASAAWLTQFAAGPAVTQQRVFKTLTRLGTLAEVHAEVHAVSLILDKPLDWTHFGIWLSMLLHAHGDRLLRFKVLLDVGTEAPVVLHGVQHVLNRPRRSKRLSPVLWQPWLP
;
A
#
# COMPACT_ATOMS: atom_id res chain seq x y z
N MET A 1 3.01 -9.56 2.94
CA MET A 1 1.94 -10.42 2.38
C MET A 1 1.00 -10.84 3.49
N THR A 2 -0.28 -10.79 3.25
CA THR A 2 -1.31 -11.27 4.17
C THR A 2 -2.24 -12.21 3.42
N LEU A 3 -2.56 -13.35 4.02
CA LEU A 3 -3.50 -14.32 3.49
C LEU A 3 -4.89 -14.02 4.03
N ILE A 4 -5.86 -13.92 3.14
CA ILE A 4 -7.27 -13.68 3.44
C ILE A 4 -8.05 -14.95 3.13
N ASP A 5 -8.77 -15.46 4.11
CA ASP A 5 -9.69 -16.58 3.93
C ASP A 5 -11.04 -16.04 3.45
N ALA A 6 -11.43 -16.34 2.20
CA ALA A 6 -12.66 -15.81 1.62
C ALA A 6 -13.92 -16.23 2.38
N ILE A 7 -13.92 -17.43 3.00
CA ILE A 7 -15.09 -17.95 3.72
C ILE A 7 -15.32 -17.17 5.03
N HIS A 8 -14.22 -16.82 5.72
CA HIS A 8 -14.28 -16.26 7.08
C HIS A 8 -13.95 -14.77 7.14
N ALA A 9 -13.67 -14.12 6.00
CA ALA A 9 -13.19 -12.75 5.95
C ALA A 9 -14.13 -11.77 6.66
N GLU A 10 -15.44 -11.87 6.42
CA GLU A 10 -16.43 -11.00 7.05
C GLU A 10 -16.46 -11.18 8.58
N LEU A 11 -16.46 -12.43 9.04
CA LEU A 11 -16.47 -12.76 10.46
C LEU A 11 -15.17 -12.29 11.14
N GLN A 12 -14.03 -12.48 10.48
CA GLN A 12 -12.73 -12.06 10.98
C GLN A 12 -12.61 -10.54 11.05
N GLN A 13 -13.16 -9.83 10.08
CA GLN A 13 -13.19 -8.37 10.06
C GLN A 13 -13.95 -7.80 11.27
N ILE A 14 -15.05 -8.45 11.66
CA ILE A 14 -15.89 -8.00 12.79
C ILE A 14 -15.25 -8.31 14.15
N HIS A 15 -14.63 -9.48 14.28
CA HIS A 15 -14.18 -9.96 15.60
C HIS A 15 -12.68 -9.76 15.87
N HIS A 16 -11.88 -9.47 14.84
CA HIS A 16 -10.42 -9.41 14.94
C HIS A 16 -9.89 -8.08 14.41
N PRO A 17 -9.72 -7.05 15.24
CA PRO A 17 -9.15 -5.76 14.82
C PRO A 17 -7.77 -5.90 14.20
N GLU A 18 -7.00 -6.94 14.58
CA GLU A 18 -5.70 -7.27 13.99
C GLU A 18 -5.82 -7.61 12.51
N TRP A 19 -6.95 -8.16 12.07
CA TRP A 19 -7.19 -8.48 10.67
C TRP A 19 -7.19 -7.22 9.81
N LEU A 20 -7.84 -6.15 10.26
CA LEU A 20 -7.85 -4.85 9.57
C LEU A 20 -6.44 -4.26 9.50
N ALA A 21 -5.69 -4.31 10.62
CA ALA A 21 -4.33 -3.82 10.67
C ALA A 21 -3.39 -4.60 9.73
N GLN A 22 -3.50 -5.93 9.71
CA GLN A 22 -2.71 -6.79 8.84
C GLN A 22 -3.07 -6.61 7.36
N ALA A 23 -4.35 -6.52 7.02
CA ALA A 23 -4.80 -6.29 5.65
C ALA A 23 -4.39 -4.89 5.17
N GLY A 24 -4.54 -3.87 6.02
CA GLY A 24 -4.12 -2.50 5.72
C GLY A 24 -2.61 -2.32 5.55
N ALA A 25 -1.81 -3.09 6.29
CA ALA A 25 -0.35 -3.03 6.23
C ALA A 25 0.27 -3.88 5.11
N ALA A 26 -0.47 -4.79 4.49
CA ALA A 26 0.05 -5.73 3.49
C ALA A 26 0.49 -5.05 2.19
N ASP A 27 1.59 -5.51 1.58
CA ASP A 27 1.94 -5.18 0.19
C ASP A 27 1.18 -6.03 -0.81
N THR A 28 0.84 -7.26 -0.40
CA THR A 28 0.12 -8.22 -1.22
C THR A 28 -0.92 -8.92 -0.35
N LEU A 29 -2.15 -8.94 -0.81
CA LEU A 29 -3.26 -9.67 -0.22
C LEU A 29 -3.55 -10.89 -1.10
N VAL A 30 -3.44 -12.07 -0.52
CA VAL A 30 -3.75 -13.32 -1.23
C VAL A 30 -5.10 -13.83 -0.72
N ILE A 31 -6.09 -13.84 -1.58
CA ILE A 31 -7.43 -14.37 -1.25
C ILE A 31 -7.45 -15.86 -1.52
N SER A 32 -7.59 -16.65 -0.48
CA SER A 32 -7.68 -18.11 -0.52
C SER A 32 -9.13 -18.60 -0.48
N LYS A 33 -9.35 -19.87 -0.81
CA LYS A 33 -10.66 -20.55 -0.79
C LYS A 33 -11.73 -19.84 -1.61
N THR A 34 -11.33 -19.24 -2.71
CA THR A 34 -12.22 -18.50 -3.60
C THR A 34 -13.19 -19.39 -4.36
N ASP A 35 -12.88 -20.67 -4.45
CA ASP A 35 -13.70 -21.75 -4.98
C ASP A 35 -14.83 -22.18 -4.03
N CYS A 36 -14.77 -21.78 -2.77
CA CYS A 36 -15.73 -22.13 -1.73
C CYS A 36 -16.76 -21.03 -1.44
N VAL A 37 -16.72 -19.92 -2.18
CA VAL A 37 -17.64 -18.78 -1.99
C VAL A 37 -18.30 -18.39 -3.30
N GLU A 38 -19.48 -17.82 -3.21
CA GLU A 38 -20.20 -17.30 -4.37
C GLU A 38 -19.45 -16.13 -5.03
N THR A 39 -19.56 -16.01 -6.35
CA THR A 39 -18.87 -14.97 -7.11
C THR A 39 -19.23 -13.56 -6.62
N SER A 40 -20.48 -13.33 -6.25
CA SER A 40 -20.94 -12.04 -5.71
C SER A 40 -20.25 -11.68 -4.41
N ALA A 41 -20.12 -12.64 -3.48
CA ALA A 41 -19.42 -12.47 -2.21
C ALA A 41 -17.92 -12.22 -2.41
N LEU A 42 -17.31 -12.93 -3.36
CA LEU A 42 -15.91 -12.73 -3.72
C LEU A 42 -15.66 -11.33 -4.30
N LEU A 43 -16.55 -10.82 -5.13
CA LEU A 43 -16.47 -9.46 -5.68
C LEU A 43 -16.61 -8.42 -4.57
N ALA A 44 -17.57 -8.57 -3.67
CA ALA A 44 -17.77 -7.69 -2.53
C ALA A 44 -16.53 -7.67 -1.61
N LEU A 45 -15.96 -8.84 -1.30
CA LEU A 45 -14.73 -8.95 -0.52
C LEU A 45 -13.56 -8.26 -1.23
N ARG A 46 -13.40 -8.46 -2.52
CA ARG A 46 -12.37 -7.80 -3.32
C ARG A 46 -12.49 -6.28 -3.24
N ASP A 47 -13.69 -5.76 -3.39
CA ASP A 47 -13.94 -4.32 -3.39
C ASP A 47 -13.72 -3.72 -1.99
N ALA A 48 -14.12 -4.43 -0.93
CA ALA A 48 -13.82 -4.07 0.44
C ALA A 48 -12.31 -4.02 0.74
N LEU A 49 -11.56 -5.04 0.30
CA LEU A 49 -10.10 -5.08 0.45
C LEU A 49 -9.40 -4.00 -0.37
N ALA A 50 -9.89 -3.72 -1.57
CA ALA A 50 -9.36 -2.64 -2.41
C ALA A 50 -9.62 -1.25 -1.79
N GLY A 51 -10.76 -1.09 -1.10
CA GLY A 51 -11.05 0.12 -0.31
C GLY A 51 -10.16 0.25 0.92
N LEU A 52 -9.97 -0.85 1.65
CA LEU A 52 -9.13 -0.86 2.86
C LEU A 52 -7.65 -0.63 2.55
N ASN A 53 -7.13 -1.27 1.50
CA ASN A 53 -5.73 -1.14 1.12
C ASN A 53 -5.58 -1.04 -0.41
N PRO A 54 -5.83 0.14 -0.98
CA PRO A 54 -5.73 0.35 -2.43
C PRO A 54 -4.32 0.17 -3.00
N ALA A 55 -3.31 0.19 -2.12
CA ALA A 55 -1.90 0.01 -2.50
C ALA A 55 -1.47 -1.46 -2.60
N ALA A 56 -2.25 -2.38 -2.03
CA ALA A 56 -1.93 -3.80 -2.07
C ALA A 56 -2.18 -4.42 -3.45
N ASP A 57 -1.33 -5.35 -3.84
CA ASP A 57 -1.63 -6.24 -4.96
C ASP A 57 -2.60 -7.33 -4.47
N LEU A 58 -3.76 -7.46 -5.13
CA LEU A 58 -4.72 -8.53 -4.85
C LEU A 58 -4.43 -9.74 -5.76
N VAL A 59 -4.21 -10.89 -5.14
CA VAL A 59 -3.92 -12.15 -5.82
C VAL A 59 -4.89 -13.22 -5.34
N TYR A 60 -5.46 -13.97 -6.27
CA TYR A 60 -6.25 -15.15 -5.92
C TYR A 60 -5.35 -16.35 -5.68
N GLY A 61 -5.63 -17.13 -4.62
CA GLY A 61 -4.77 -18.22 -4.19
C GLY A 61 -4.54 -19.29 -5.26
N TYR A 62 -5.52 -19.55 -6.13
CA TYR A 62 -5.40 -20.50 -7.23
C TYR A 62 -4.49 -20.00 -8.38
N THR A 63 -4.23 -18.71 -8.46
CA THR A 63 -3.27 -18.12 -9.44
C THR A 63 -1.85 -18.00 -8.90
N ALA A 64 -1.65 -18.27 -7.61
CA ALA A 64 -0.35 -18.21 -6.95
C ALA A 64 0.49 -19.45 -7.34
N SER A 65 1.19 -19.36 -8.46
CA SER A 65 2.10 -20.41 -8.92
C SER A 65 3.39 -20.49 -8.11
N ALA A 66 4.11 -21.61 -8.22
CA ALA A 66 5.45 -21.74 -7.61
C ALA A 66 6.41 -20.63 -8.10
N ALA A 67 6.32 -20.25 -9.38
CA ALA A 67 7.11 -19.15 -9.95
C ALA A 67 6.75 -17.80 -9.28
N TRP A 68 5.47 -17.54 -9.02
CA TRP A 68 5.03 -16.36 -8.30
C TRP A 68 5.58 -16.34 -6.87
N LEU A 69 5.55 -17.48 -6.16
CA LEU A 69 6.10 -17.60 -4.80
C LEU A 69 7.62 -17.35 -4.78
N THR A 70 8.34 -17.87 -5.77
CA THR A 70 9.79 -17.64 -5.91
C THR A 70 10.09 -16.16 -6.15
N GLN A 71 9.34 -15.51 -7.03
CA GLN A 71 9.46 -14.08 -7.31
C GLN A 71 9.10 -13.24 -6.08
N PHE A 72 8.10 -13.66 -5.32
CA PHE A 72 7.73 -13.03 -4.06
C PHE A 72 8.81 -13.16 -3.01
N ALA A 73 9.43 -14.34 -2.85
CA ALA A 73 10.52 -14.62 -1.90
C ALA A 73 11.81 -13.86 -2.25
N ALA A 74 12.06 -13.55 -3.52
CA ALA A 74 13.19 -12.72 -3.96
C ALA A 74 13.10 -11.26 -3.48
N GLY A 75 12.01 -10.89 -2.83
CA GLY A 75 11.75 -9.58 -2.28
C GLY A 75 11.04 -8.63 -3.25
N PRO A 76 10.39 -7.60 -2.73
CA PRO A 76 9.63 -6.68 -3.56
C PRO A 76 10.58 -5.91 -4.47
N ALA A 77 10.49 -6.17 -5.75
CA ALA A 77 10.88 -5.15 -6.71
C ALA A 77 9.94 -3.97 -6.46
N VAL A 78 10.47 -2.87 -5.92
CA VAL A 78 9.74 -1.60 -5.86
C VAL A 78 9.54 -1.17 -7.31
N THR A 79 8.46 -1.63 -7.93
CA THR A 79 8.13 -1.27 -9.29
C THR A 79 7.35 0.04 -9.26
N GLN A 80 7.68 0.93 -10.20
CA GLN A 80 6.93 2.16 -10.49
C GLN A 80 5.42 1.93 -10.56
N GLN A 81 5.00 0.80 -11.13
CA GLN A 81 3.59 0.41 -11.23
C GLN A 81 2.86 0.36 -9.88
N ARG A 82 3.55 0.00 -8.79
CA ARG A 82 2.92 -0.05 -7.46
C ARG A 82 2.65 1.35 -6.91
N VAL A 83 3.56 2.30 -7.11
CA VAL A 83 3.36 3.69 -6.70
C VAL A 83 2.25 4.32 -7.53
N PHE A 84 2.26 4.13 -8.86
CA PHE A 84 1.23 4.65 -9.76
C PHE A 84 -0.15 4.07 -9.47
N LYS A 85 -0.27 2.75 -9.26
CA LYS A 85 -1.55 2.14 -8.86
C LYS A 85 -2.12 2.75 -7.59
N THR A 86 -1.26 3.05 -6.62
CA THR A 86 -1.68 3.72 -5.39
C THR A 86 -2.25 5.10 -5.67
N LEU A 87 -1.56 5.92 -6.45
CA LEU A 87 -1.97 7.28 -6.76
C LEU A 87 -3.27 7.32 -7.61
N THR A 88 -3.39 6.42 -8.59
CA THR A 88 -4.57 6.37 -9.47
C THR A 88 -5.82 5.87 -8.74
N ARG A 89 -5.68 4.92 -7.81
CA ARG A 89 -6.81 4.38 -7.05
C ARG A 89 -7.29 5.28 -5.93
N LEU A 90 -6.44 6.12 -5.36
CA LEU A 90 -6.83 7.09 -4.33
C LEU A 90 -7.84 8.14 -4.84
N GLY A 91 -7.94 8.34 -6.16
CA GLY A 91 -8.95 9.21 -6.77
C GLY A 91 -10.36 8.61 -6.88
N THR A 92 -10.54 7.33 -6.55
CA THR A 92 -11.80 6.58 -6.74
C THR A 92 -12.36 5.93 -5.47
N LEU A 93 -11.96 6.41 -4.29
CA LEU A 93 -12.40 5.82 -3.02
C LEU A 93 -13.89 6.06 -2.79
N ALA A 94 -14.69 5.02 -3.01
CA ALA A 94 -16.02 4.91 -2.45
C ALA A 94 -15.91 4.70 -0.93
N GLU A 95 -16.82 5.33 -0.19
CA GLU A 95 -16.91 5.19 1.26
C GLU A 95 -17.09 3.72 1.66
N VAL A 96 -16.05 3.13 2.22
CA VAL A 96 -16.13 1.80 2.84
C VAL A 96 -16.20 2.01 4.34
N HIS A 97 -17.11 1.33 4.98
CA HIS A 97 -17.46 1.41 6.41
C HIS A 97 -16.35 0.98 7.38
N ALA A 98 -15.12 1.36 7.13
CA ALA A 98 -14.04 1.11 8.04
C ALA A 98 -13.60 2.45 8.66
N GLU A 99 -13.30 2.43 9.94
CA GLU A 99 -12.64 3.54 10.64
C GLU A 99 -11.24 3.88 10.05
N VAL A 100 -10.89 3.24 8.92
CA VAL A 100 -9.62 3.39 8.22
C VAL A 100 -9.82 4.23 6.96
N HIS A 101 -9.14 5.36 6.92
CA HIS A 101 -9.15 6.28 5.80
C HIS A 101 -7.80 6.30 5.09
N ALA A 102 -7.81 6.32 3.77
CA ALA A 102 -6.62 6.55 2.96
C ALA A 102 -6.56 8.03 2.54
N VAL A 103 -5.41 8.66 2.75
CA VAL A 103 -5.15 10.05 2.34
C VAL A 103 -3.99 10.07 1.38
N SER A 104 -4.13 10.81 0.28
CA SER A 104 -3.04 11.08 -0.67
C SER A 104 -2.72 12.56 -0.69
N LEU A 105 -1.43 12.88 -0.65
CA LEU A 105 -0.93 14.24 -0.75
C LEU A 105 0.00 14.32 -1.97
N ILE A 106 -0.22 15.30 -2.81
CA ILE A 106 0.67 15.66 -3.93
C ILE A 106 1.32 16.98 -3.58
N LEU A 107 2.63 17.04 -3.70
CA LEU A 107 3.43 18.23 -3.41
C LEU A 107 4.06 18.71 -4.71
N ASP A 108 3.84 19.98 -5.03
CA ASP A 108 4.26 20.58 -6.31
C ASP A 108 5.73 21.02 -6.32
N LYS A 109 6.43 20.92 -5.18
CA LYS A 109 7.81 21.40 -5.04
C LYS A 109 8.69 20.34 -4.40
N PRO A 110 9.99 20.31 -4.75
CA PRO A 110 10.95 19.48 -4.04
C PRO A 110 10.97 19.80 -2.56
N LEU A 111 11.10 18.75 -1.76
CA LEU A 111 11.16 18.86 -0.29
C LEU A 111 12.58 18.85 0.20
N ASP A 112 12.85 19.68 1.19
CA ASP A 112 14.06 19.55 2.00
C ASP A 112 14.01 18.27 2.83
N TRP A 113 14.99 17.39 2.62
CA TRP A 113 15.06 16.09 3.28
C TRP A 113 15.10 16.18 4.80
N THR A 114 15.81 17.16 5.33
CA THR A 114 15.98 17.34 6.78
C THR A 114 14.68 17.80 7.43
N HIS A 115 14.03 18.79 6.85
CA HIS A 115 12.74 19.28 7.35
C HIS A 115 11.65 18.22 7.25
N PHE A 116 11.62 17.49 6.13
CA PHE A 116 10.69 16.37 5.97
C PHE A 116 10.94 15.26 7.00
N GLY A 117 12.20 14.92 7.27
CA GLY A 117 12.56 13.92 8.26
C GLY A 117 12.13 14.31 9.68
N ILE A 118 12.32 15.56 10.07
CA ILE A 118 11.85 16.08 11.35
C ILE A 118 10.33 16.02 11.44
N TRP A 119 9.63 16.53 10.42
CA TRP A 119 8.17 16.51 10.36
C TRP A 119 7.62 15.08 10.44
N LEU A 120 8.19 14.14 9.68
CA LEU A 120 7.78 12.74 9.70
C LEU A 120 8.01 12.09 11.05
N SER A 121 9.14 12.38 11.69
CA SER A 121 9.45 11.88 13.03
C SER A 121 8.43 12.38 14.05
N MET A 122 8.07 13.65 13.99
CA MET A 122 7.02 14.23 14.84
C MET A 122 5.64 13.59 14.57
N LEU A 123 5.29 13.38 13.30
CA LEU A 123 4.05 12.74 12.91
C LEU A 123 3.96 11.30 13.45
N LEU A 124 5.03 10.52 13.29
CA LEU A 124 5.09 9.16 13.77
C LEU A 124 5.08 9.09 15.31
N HIS A 125 5.73 10.03 15.97
CA HIS A 125 5.71 10.10 17.42
C HIS A 125 4.32 10.43 17.98
N ALA A 126 3.60 11.34 17.32
CA ALA A 126 2.29 11.81 17.78
C ALA A 126 1.14 10.89 17.37
N HIS A 127 1.25 10.24 16.20
CA HIS A 127 0.14 9.52 15.56
C HIS A 127 0.51 8.16 14.97
N GLY A 128 1.67 7.61 15.30
CA GLY A 128 2.17 6.36 14.71
C GLY A 128 1.23 5.17 14.90
N ASP A 129 0.55 5.09 16.04
CA ASP A 129 -0.45 4.04 16.38
C ASP A 129 -1.67 4.09 15.45
N ARG A 130 -1.99 5.28 14.93
CA ARG A 130 -3.15 5.51 14.05
C ARG A 130 -2.79 5.39 12.58
N LEU A 131 -1.49 5.34 12.25
CA LEU A 131 -0.98 5.19 10.89
C LEU A 131 -0.77 3.70 10.60
N LEU A 132 -1.67 3.07 9.88
CA LEU A 132 -1.50 1.67 9.51
C LEU A 132 -0.35 1.49 8.53
N ARG A 133 -0.27 2.37 7.53
CA ARG A 133 0.77 2.31 6.49
C ARG A 133 0.92 3.65 5.80
N PHE A 134 2.13 3.97 5.39
CA PHE A 134 2.38 5.06 4.46
C PHE A 134 3.41 4.67 3.40
N LYS A 135 3.24 5.22 2.22
CA LYS A 135 4.18 5.13 1.10
C LYS A 135 4.39 6.52 0.55
N VAL A 136 5.63 6.90 0.39
CA VAL A 136 5.99 8.24 -0.06
C VAL A 136 7.02 8.14 -1.17
N LEU A 137 6.82 8.94 -2.21
CA LEU A 137 7.77 9.18 -3.27
C LEU A 137 8.13 10.67 -3.20
N LEU A 138 9.38 10.96 -2.85
CA LEU A 138 9.84 12.33 -2.61
C LEU A 138 10.80 12.80 -3.66
N ASP A 139 10.51 13.96 -4.21
CA ASP A 139 11.52 14.79 -4.85
C ASP A 139 12.29 15.55 -3.76
N VAL A 140 13.56 15.29 -3.67
CA VAL A 140 14.48 15.95 -2.75
C VAL A 140 15.55 16.76 -3.49
N GLY A 141 15.25 17.13 -4.76
CA GLY A 141 16.16 17.88 -5.62
C GLY A 141 17.36 17.07 -6.11
N THR A 142 17.28 15.74 -6.14
CA THR A 142 18.33 14.85 -6.64
C THR A 142 17.88 14.14 -7.91
N GLU A 143 18.84 13.59 -8.69
CA GLU A 143 18.56 12.88 -9.95
C GLU A 143 17.54 11.73 -9.83
N ALA A 144 17.37 11.19 -8.65
CA ALA A 144 16.45 10.09 -8.42
C ALA A 144 15.61 10.35 -7.16
N PRO A 145 14.29 10.13 -7.24
CA PRO A 145 13.40 10.30 -6.10
C PRO A 145 13.70 9.30 -4.99
N VAL A 146 13.41 9.70 -3.77
CA VAL A 146 13.51 8.86 -2.59
C VAL A 146 12.18 8.18 -2.34
N VAL A 147 12.22 6.85 -2.27
CA VAL A 147 11.08 6.03 -1.85
C VAL A 147 11.19 5.76 -0.36
N LEU A 148 10.14 6.08 0.35
CA LEU A 148 10.01 5.81 1.77
C LEU A 148 8.71 5.04 2.00
N HIS A 149 8.75 4.03 2.85
CA HIS A 149 7.56 3.36 3.31
C HIS A 149 7.70 2.95 4.77
N GLY A 150 6.58 2.88 5.45
CA GLY A 150 6.52 2.48 6.83
C GLY A 150 5.20 1.84 7.19
N VAL A 151 5.22 1.13 8.29
CA VAL A 151 4.05 0.50 8.92
C VAL A 151 4.06 0.94 10.37
N GLN A 152 3.01 1.60 10.79
CA GLN A 152 2.92 2.22 12.11
C GLN A 152 4.15 3.13 12.39
N HIS A 153 4.88 2.91 13.48
CA HIS A 153 6.09 3.68 13.81
C HIS A 153 7.37 3.18 13.11
N VAL A 154 7.29 2.05 12.40
CA VAL A 154 8.46 1.44 11.79
C VAL A 154 8.70 1.99 10.40
N LEU A 155 9.79 2.73 10.26
CA LEU A 155 10.30 3.22 8.98
C LEU A 155 11.25 2.18 8.38
N ASN A 156 11.00 1.84 7.13
CA ASN A 156 11.99 1.11 6.34
C ASN A 156 13.08 2.07 5.86
N ARG A 157 14.29 1.57 5.67
CA ARG A 157 15.40 2.39 5.18
C ARG A 157 15.03 3.08 3.88
N PRO A 158 15.20 4.41 3.77
CA PRO A 158 14.97 5.15 2.54
C PRO A 158 15.78 4.54 1.39
N ARG A 159 15.16 4.40 0.23
CA ARG A 159 15.84 3.89 -0.97
C ARG A 159 15.71 4.88 -2.10
N ARG A 160 16.82 5.17 -2.77
CA ARG A 160 16.79 5.90 -4.03
C ARG A 160 16.29 4.97 -5.13
N SER A 161 15.28 5.40 -5.87
CA SER A 161 14.74 4.62 -6.98
C SER A 161 15.62 4.79 -8.21
N LYS A 162 16.47 3.80 -8.50
CA LYS A 162 17.30 3.77 -9.71
C LYS A 162 16.50 3.53 -11.01
N ARG A 163 15.19 3.32 -10.93
CA ARG A 163 14.34 2.88 -12.05
C ARG A 163 13.23 3.84 -12.45
N LEU A 164 13.21 5.04 -11.92
CA LEU A 164 12.38 6.08 -12.48
C LEU A 164 13.12 6.61 -13.71
N SER A 165 12.65 6.20 -14.90
CA SER A 165 13.10 6.82 -16.14
C SER A 165 12.88 8.33 -16.04
N PRO A 166 13.83 9.17 -16.46
CA PRO A 166 13.67 10.61 -16.50
C PRO A 166 12.42 11.06 -17.27
N VAL A 167 11.90 10.21 -18.15
CA VAL A 167 10.69 10.46 -18.95
C VAL A 167 9.40 10.40 -18.11
N LEU A 168 9.39 9.63 -17.02
CA LEU A 168 8.23 9.53 -16.11
C LEU A 168 8.36 10.41 -14.87
N TRP A 169 9.55 10.93 -14.64
CA TRP A 169 9.85 11.94 -13.65
C TRP A 169 10.00 13.28 -14.35
N GLN A 170 8.93 13.83 -14.83
CA GLN A 170 8.89 15.25 -15.15
C GLN A 170 8.37 15.97 -13.91
N PRO A 171 9.20 16.88 -13.29
CA PRO A 171 8.61 17.87 -12.43
C PRO A 171 7.56 18.58 -13.26
N TRP A 172 6.37 18.71 -12.72
CA TRP A 172 5.29 19.46 -13.36
C TRP A 172 5.82 20.87 -13.61
N LEU A 173 6.27 21.11 -14.83
CA LEU A 173 6.57 22.46 -15.31
C LEU A 173 5.24 23.13 -15.61
N PRO A 174 5.06 24.39 -15.18
CA PRO A 174 3.87 25.18 -15.42
C PRO A 174 3.61 25.37 -16.91
#